data_8ebf3a5f962e0aaad050d57b644c373d
#
_entry.id   8ebf3a5f962e0aaad050d57b644c373d
#
_cell.length_a   1.000
_cell.length_b   1.000
_cell.length_c   1.000
_cell.angle_alpha   90.00
_cell.angle_beta   90.00
_cell.angle_gamma   90.00
#
_symmetry.space_group_name_H-M   'P 1'
#
loop_
_entity.id
_entity.type
_entity.pdbx_description
1 polymer ?
#
loop_
_entity_poly.entity_id
_entity_poly.type
_entity_poly.pdbx_seq_one_letter_code
_entity_poly.pdbx_strand_id
1 'polypeptide(L)'
;FFAASAVPGCQAWRPRWVLAMFWPLALLHLGLELVHAYRWLWLADLPLLAMTAALCWKWWPRQPHPALLAVLFVGLAWLPLAFALYLSQSIAYLMTGVFWLGRAPAHALFIGFFGSVLVAMVTRVTQGHSGRPLQLPAAAWFAFVAIQTVAVMRVVAELAPDPMAWQAAAAAGWLLAFLP
;
A
#
# COMPACT_ATOMS: atom_id res chain seq x y z
N PHE A 1 2.57 -10.53 13.99
CA PHE A 1 1.29 -10.79 14.66
C PHE A 1 0.41 -11.72 13.84
N PHE A 2 0.14 -11.42 12.57
CA PHE A 2 -0.65 -12.28 11.69
C PHE A 2 0.02 -13.64 11.43
N ALA A 3 1.29 -13.63 11.02
CA ALA A 3 2.01 -14.83 10.68
C ALA A 3 2.19 -15.78 11.88
N ALA A 4 2.48 -15.25 13.05
CA ALA A 4 2.68 -16.05 14.25
C ALA A 4 1.42 -16.81 14.72
N SER A 5 0.21 -16.29 14.40
CA SER A 5 -1.06 -16.94 14.73
C SER A 5 -1.61 -17.84 13.63
N ALA A 6 -1.14 -17.67 12.39
CA ALA A 6 -1.69 -18.34 11.20
C ALA A 6 -0.76 -19.41 10.61
N VAL A 7 0.54 -19.37 10.92
CA VAL A 7 1.53 -20.29 10.38
C VAL A 7 2.32 -20.92 11.53
N PRO A 8 2.20 -22.23 11.76
CA PRO A 8 2.95 -22.93 12.80
C PRO A 8 4.47 -22.73 12.62
N GLY A 9 5.17 -22.42 13.72
CA GLY A 9 6.62 -22.24 13.73
C GLY A 9 7.14 -20.92 13.15
N CYS A 10 6.26 -20.00 12.75
CA CYS A 10 6.67 -18.69 12.26
C CYS A 10 7.17 -17.80 13.39
N GLN A 11 8.44 -17.45 13.37
CA GLN A 11 9.01 -16.45 14.27
C GLN A 11 8.82 -15.05 13.69
N ALA A 12 8.16 -14.18 14.45
CA ALA A 12 7.93 -12.80 14.03
C ALA A 12 9.25 -12.00 14.09
N TRP A 13 9.81 -11.70 12.93
CA TRP A 13 10.94 -10.77 12.82
C TRP A 13 10.42 -9.32 12.96
N ARG A 14 10.75 -8.65 14.07
CA ARG A 14 10.29 -7.30 14.41
C ARG A 14 11.45 -6.42 14.86
N PRO A 15 12.32 -6.02 13.95
CA PRO A 15 13.44 -5.17 14.31
C PRO A 15 12.95 -3.78 14.75
N ARG A 16 13.40 -3.34 15.92
CA ARG A 16 13.02 -2.04 16.51
C ARG A 16 13.50 -0.86 15.66
N TRP A 17 14.59 -1.02 14.93
CA TRP A 17 15.14 0.02 14.07
C TRP A 17 14.20 0.43 12.91
N VAL A 18 13.29 -0.46 12.47
CA VAL A 18 12.36 -0.15 11.35
C VAL A 18 11.54 1.10 11.64
N LEU A 19 10.90 1.17 12.81
CA LEU A 19 10.11 2.36 13.16
C LEU A 19 10.99 3.57 13.40
N ALA A 20 12.17 3.37 14.02
CA ALA A 20 13.13 4.44 14.26
C ALA A 20 13.67 5.08 12.98
N MET A 21 13.76 4.31 11.88
CA MET A 21 14.17 4.83 10.56
C MET A 21 12.99 5.32 9.72
N PHE A 22 11.85 4.63 9.80
CA PHE A 22 10.67 4.98 8.99
C PHE A 22 10.17 6.40 9.29
N TRP A 23 9.99 6.72 10.58
CA TRP A 23 9.43 8.00 10.98
C TRP A 23 10.28 9.21 10.55
N PRO A 24 11.60 9.25 10.80
CA PRO A 24 12.42 10.36 10.32
C PRO A 24 12.39 10.52 8.80
N LEU A 25 12.41 9.42 8.04
CA LEU A 25 12.36 9.46 6.58
C LEU A 25 10.99 9.95 6.08
N ALA A 26 9.90 9.46 6.68
CA ALA A 26 8.55 9.93 6.34
C ALA A 26 8.34 11.40 6.69
N LEU A 27 8.87 11.85 7.82
CA LEU A 27 8.84 13.26 8.22
C LEU A 27 9.73 14.13 7.33
N LEU A 28 10.88 13.61 6.88
CA LEU A 28 11.72 14.29 5.90
C LEU A 28 10.97 14.46 4.57
N HIS A 29 10.34 13.40 4.07
CA HIS A 29 9.52 13.48 2.85
C HIS A 29 8.43 14.54 2.99
N LEU A 30 7.64 14.48 4.06
CA LEU A 30 6.58 15.43 4.34
C LEU A 30 7.13 16.87 4.47
N GLY A 31 8.23 17.04 5.19
CA GLY A 31 8.86 18.36 5.37
C GLY A 31 9.33 18.97 4.05
N LEU A 32 9.95 18.16 3.18
CA LEU A 32 10.38 18.59 1.86
C LEU A 32 9.20 18.96 0.95
N GLU A 33 8.08 18.22 1.03
CA GLU A 33 6.84 18.59 0.33
C GLU A 33 6.25 19.90 0.83
N LEU A 34 6.15 20.09 2.15
CA LEU A 34 5.59 21.30 2.75
C LEU A 34 6.37 22.58 2.42
N VAL A 35 7.69 22.48 2.31
CA VAL A 35 8.53 23.63 1.92
C VAL A 35 8.76 23.70 0.41
N HIS A 36 8.06 22.89 -0.39
CA HIS A 36 8.16 22.83 -1.86
C HIS A 36 9.58 22.52 -2.38
N ALA A 37 10.39 21.82 -1.57
CA ALA A 37 11.75 21.43 -1.91
C ALA A 37 11.79 20.11 -2.73
N TYR A 38 10.95 19.99 -3.73
CA TYR A 38 10.69 18.77 -4.51
C TYR A 38 11.93 18.13 -5.14
N ARG A 39 12.95 18.91 -5.45
CA ARG A 39 14.23 18.42 -5.99
C ARG A 39 14.97 17.47 -5.04
N TRP A 40 14.65 17.51 -3.74
CA TRP A 40 15.33 16.75 -2.70
C TRP A 40 14.52 15.55 -2.19
N LEU A 41 13.29 15.35 -2.70
CA LEU A 41 12.40 14.26 -2.25
C LEU A 41 13.05 12.88 -2.38
N TRP A 42 13.83 12.65 -3.42
CA TRP A 42 14.52 11.38 -3.64
C TRP A 42 15.43 10.96 -2.46
N LEU A 43 15.91 11.91 -1.65
CA LEU A 43 16.70 11.62 -0.44
C LEU A 43 15.89 10.86 0.61
N ALA A 44 14.58 11.08 0.67
CA ALA A 44 13.67 10.35 1.54
C ALA A 44 13.08 9.11 0.83
N ASP A 45 12.70 9.25 -0.45
CA ASP A 45 11.99 8.22 -1.20
C ASP A 45 12.85 6.98 -1.47
N LEU A 46 14.13 7.17 -1.80
CA LEU A 46 15.04 6.06 -2.07
C LEU A 46 15.25 5.16 -0.83
N PRO A 47 15.61 5.67 0.36
CA PRO A 47 15.72 4.82 1.54
C PRO A 47 14.37 4.26 2.01
N LEU A 48 13.25 4.96 1.83
CA LEU A 48 11.90 4.44 2.10
C LEU A 48 11.57 3.26 1.19
N LEU A 49 11.85 3.38 -0.12
CA LEU A 49 11.71 2.28 -1.06
C LEU A 49 12.58 1.09 -0.67
N ALA A 50 13.87 1.30 -0.44
CA ALA A 50 14.80 0.24 -0.09
C ALA A 50 14.36 -0.52 1.19
N MET A 51 13.97 0.25 2.22
CA MET A 51 13.50 -0.32 3.48
C MET A 51 12.19 -1.11 3.31
N THR A 52 11.18 -0.53 2.66
CA THR A 52 9.87 -1.18 2.49
C THR A 52 9.95 -2.39 1.56
N ALA A 53 10.78 -2.36 0.51
CA ALA A 53 11.05 -3.50 -0.34
C ALA A 53 11.76 -4.63 0.43
N ALA A 54 12.76 -4.31 1.25
CA ALA A 54 13.45 -5.28 2.09
C ALA A 54 12.50 -5.92 3.12
N LEU A 55 11.61 -5.13 3.74
CA LEU A 55 10.58 -5.63 4.65
C LEU A 55 9.59 -6.54 3.93
N CYS A 56 9.08 -6.11 2.78
CA CYS A 56 8.17 -6.90 1.96
C CYS A 56 8.80 -8.25 1.58
N TRP A 57 10.06 -8.23 1.12
CA TRP A 57 10.82 -9.43 0.79
C TRP A 57 11.01 -10.37 1.98
N LYS A 58 11.40 -9.83 3.15
CA LYS A 58 11.64 -10.63 4.36
C LYS A 58 10.36 -11.19 4.97
N TRP A 59 9.26 -10.46 4.91
CA TRP A 59 7.99 -10.88 5.47
C TRP A 59 7.16 -11.72 4.51
N TRP A 60 7.52 -11.76 3.23
CA TRP A 60 6.77 -12.52 2.22
C TRP A 60 6.66 -13.99 2.63
N PRO A 61 5.44 -14.55 2.70
CA PRO A 61 5.25 -15.92 3.12
C PRO A 61 5.74 -16.89 2.05
N ARG A 62 6.67 -17.78 2.44
CA ARG A 62 7.25 -18.81 1.56
C ARG A 62 6.64 -20.19 1.76
N GLN A 63 5.74 -20.32 2.74
CA GLN A 63 5.03 -21.57 3.08
C GLN A 63 3.53 -21.41 2.79
N PRO A 64 2.77 -22.51 2.65
CA PRO A 64 1.33 -22.48 2.54
C PRO A 64 0.72 -21.69 3.70
N HIS A 65 -0.19 -20.77 3.38
CA HIS A 65 -0.78 -19.84 4.34
C HIS A 65 -2.24 -19.55 4.02
N PRO A 66 -3.05 -19.15 5.02
CA PRO A 66 -4.45 -18.80 4.79
C PRO A 66 -4.62 -17.62 3.82
N ALA A 67 -5.74 -17.60 3.07
CA ALA A 67 -6.08 -16.54 2.13
C ALA A 67 -6.05 -15.14 2.77
N LEU A 68 -6.49 -15.02 4.02
CA LEU A 68 -6.46 -13.75 4.76
C LEU A 68 -5.02 -13.18 4.92
N LEU A 69 -4.03 -14.07 5.07
CA LEU A 69 -2.62 -13.67 5.12
C LEU A 69 -2.12 -13.26 3.73
N ALA A 70 -2.52 -14.00 2.68
CA ALA A 70 -2.18 -13.63 1.30
C ALA A 70 -2.66 -12.22 0.93
N VAL A 71 -3.92 -11.90 1.25
CA VAL A 71 -4.51 -10.56 1.04
C VAL A 71 -3.70 -9.47 1.75
N LEU A 72 -3.27 -9.73 3.00
CA LEU A 72 -2.44 -8.78 3.74
C LEU A 72 -1.10 -8.55 3.04
N PHE A 73 -0.46 -9.59 2.50
CA PHE A 73 0.83 -9.47 1.81
C PHE A 73 0.71 -8.81 0.44
N VAL A 74 -0.36 -9.05 -0.29
CA VAL A 74 -0.65 -8.31 -1.53
C VAL A 74 -0.86 -6.82 -1.21
N GLY A 75 -1.59 -6.50 -0.13
CA GLY A 75 -1.69 -5.14 0.37
C GLY A 75 -0.33 -4.55 0.74
N LEU A 76 0.52 -5.31 1.44
CA LEU A 76 1.86 -4.86 1.80
C LEU A 76 2.75 -4.57 0.57
N ALA A 77 2.59 -5.30 -0.54
CA ALA A 77 3.35 -5.08 -1.77
C ALA A 77 3.08 -3.70 -2.41
N TRP A 78 1.93 -3.10 -2.15
CA TRP A 78 1.65 -1.72 -2.58
C TRP A 78 2.55 -0.68 -1.91
N LEU A 79 3.08 -0.96 -0.71
CA LEU A 79 3.91 -0.01 0.01
C LEU A 79 5.25 0.27 -0.71
N PRO A 80 6.08 -0.73 -1.05
CA PRO A 80 7.27 -0.47 -1.87
C PRO A 80 6.91 0.04 -3.28
N LEU A 81 5.78 -0.38 -3.87
CA LEU A 81 5.32 0.16 -5.15
C LEU A 81 5.00 1.65 -5.05
N ALA A 82 4.34 2.10 -4.00
CA ALA A 82 4.06 3.52 -3.76
C ALA A 82 5.36 4.33 -3.67
N PHE A 83 6.35 3.85 -2.89
CA PHE A 83 7.64 4.54 -2.79
C PHE A 83 8.47 4.45 -4.08
N ALA A 84 8.31 3.40 -4.89
CA ALA A 84 8.90 3.35 -6.23
C ALA A 84 8.30 4.42 -7.15
N LEU A 85 6.98 4.65 -7.08
CA LEU A 85 6.32 5.73 -7.84
C LEU A 85 6.73 7.11 -7.32
N TYR A 86 6.83 7.32 -5.99
CA TYR A 86 7.34 8.58 -5.41
C TYR A 86 8.77 8.85 -5.88
N LEU A 87 9.67 7.85 -5.77
CA LEU A 87 11.06 7.99 -6.23
C LEU A 87 11.14 8.30 -7.72
N SER A 88 10.36 7.59 -8.55
CA SER A 88 10.32 7.83 -10.00
C SER A 88 9.86 9.25 -10.31
N GLN A 89 8.84 9.74 -9.61
CA GLN A 89 8.34 11.10 -9.75
C GLN A 89 9.35 12.14 -9.28
N SER A 90 10.03 11.93 -8.15
CA SER A 90 11.02 12.88 -7.63
C SER A 90 12.26 12.96 -8.52
N ILE A 91 12.72 11.84 -9.09
CA ILE A 91 13.79 11.81 -10.07
C ILE A 91 13.36 12.51 -11.38
N ALA A 92 12.16 12.23 -11.88
CA ALA A 92 11.64 12.90 -13.07
C ALA A 92 11.53 14.43 -12.85
N TYR A 93 11.03 14.85 -11.68
CA TYR A 93 10.99 16.26 -11.32
C TYR A 93 12.38 16.91 -11.22
N LEU A 94 13.36 16.20 -10.67
CA LEU A 94 14.74 16.66 -10.62
C LEU A 94 15.31 16.94 -12.02
N MET A 95 14.95 16.10 -13.00
CA MET A 95 15.44 16.19 -14.38
C MET A 95 14.66 17.17 -15.24
N THR A 96 13.34 17.24 -15.07
CA THR A 96 12.43 17.96 -16.00
C THR A 96 11.66 19.12 -15.37
N GLY A 97 11.58 19.19 -14.04
CA GLY A 97 10.75 20.14 -13.31
C GLY A 97 9.24 19.84 -13.37
N VAL A 98 8.83 18.65 -13.85
CA VAL A 98 7.42 18.28 -14.04
C VAL A 98 7.05 17.04 -13.22
N PHE A 99 5.87 17.08 -12.58
CA PHE A 99 5.24 15.94 -11.92
C PHE A 99 4.40 15.13 -12.92
N TRP A 100 5.02 14.20 -13.60
CA TRP A 100 4.35 13.43 -14.67
C TRP A 100 3.41 12.32 -14.14
N LEU A 101 3.63 11.84 -12.90
CA LEU A 101 2.77 10.84 -12.26
C LEU A 101 1.63 11.46 -11.43
N GLY A 102 1.58 12.79 -11.31
CA GLY A 102 0.56 13.47 -10.54
C GLY A 102 0.37 12.90 -9.14
N ARG A 103 -0.83 12.40 -8.85
CA ARG A 103 -1.21 11.81 -7.56
C ARG A 103 -1.09 10.27 -7.53
N ALA A 104 -0.59 9.63 -8.58
CA ALA A 104 -0.47 8.16 -8.64
C ALA A 104 0.27 7.55 -7.43
N PRO A 105 1.41 8.10 -6.94
CA PRO A 105 2.09 7.56 -5.76
C PRO A 105 1.20 7.57 -4.51
N ALA A 106 0.49 8.68 -4.28
CA ALA A 106 -0.44 8.81 -3.16
C ALA A 106 -1.61 7.82 -3.26
N HIS A 107 -2.16 7.60 -4.45
CA HIS A 107 -3.23 6.61 -4.66
C HIS A 107 -2.73 5.17 -4.43
N ALA A 108 -1.53 4.84 -4.85
CA ALA A 108 -0.90 3.55 -4.55
C ALA A 108 -0.75 3.34 -3.03
N LEU A 109 -0.35 4.38 -2.30
CA LEU A 109 -0.20 4.33 -0.84
C LEU A 109 -1.57 4.24 -0.13
N PHE A 110 -2.49 5.18 -0.40
CA PHE A 110 -3.72 5.28 0.37
C PHE A 110 -4.79 4.27 -0.04
N ILE A 111 -4.94 3.99 -1.32
CA ILE A 111 -5.94 3.03 -1.80
C ILE A 111 -5.32 1.63 -1.86
N GLY A 112 -4.17 1.49 -2.51
CA GLY A 112 -3.51 0.20 -2.67
C GLY A 112 -3.10 -0.39 -1.33
N PHE A 113 -2.22 0.28 -0.59
CA PHE A 113 -1.71 -0.24 0.68
C PHE A 113 -2.74 -0.13 1.81
N PHE A 114 -3.14 1.09 2.21
CA PHE A 114 -4.02 1.25 3.38
C PHE A 114 -5.40 0.65 3.16
N GLY A 115 -5.99 0.76 1.96
CA GLY A 115 -7.28 0.14 1.64
C GLY A 115 -7.23 -1.38 1.76
N SER A 116 -6.18 -2.02 1.24
CA SER A 116 -6.00 -3.48 1.34
C SER A 116 -5.78 -3.94 2.78
N VAL A 117 -4.93 -3.22 3.53
CA VAL A 117 -4.69 -3.52 4.95
C VAL A 117 -5.96 -3.34 5.77
N LEU A 118 -6.78 -2.32 5.47
CA LEU A 118 -8.06 -2.09 6.14
C LEU A 118 -8.99 -3.29 5.97
N VAL A 119 -9.19 -3.78 4.74
CA VAL A 119 -10.04 -4.97 4.49
C VAL A 119 -9.52 -6.19 5.26
N ALA A 120 -8.21 -6.46 5.20
CA ALA A 120 -7.61 -7.60 5.89
C ALA A 120 -7.78 -7.50 7.41
N MET A 121 -7.55 -6.31 7.98
CA MET A 121 -7.61 -6.09 9.43
C MET A 121 -9.04 -6.10 9.95
N VAL A 122 -9.99 -5.45 9.27
CA VAL A 122 -11.42 -5.48 9.64
C VAL A 122 -11.93 -6.91 9.61
N THR A 123 -11.68 -7.66 8.53
CA THR A 123 -12.08 -9.08 8.44
C THR A 123 -11.51 -9.89 9.59
N ARG A 124 -10.21 -9.73 9.89
CA ARG A 124 -9.57 -10.47 10.98
C ARG A 124 -10.17 -10.14 12.35
N VAL A 125 -10.34 -8.85 12.63
CA VAL A 125 -10.87 -8.40 13.93
C VAL A 125 -12.30 -8.88 14.11
N THR A 126 -13.15 -8.73 13.09
CA THR A 126 -14.54 -9.16 13.15
C THR A 126 -14.66 -10.68 13.38
N GLN A 127 -13.89 -11.50 12.67
CA GLN A 127 -13.90 -12.94 12.86
C GLN A 127 -13.31 -13.36 14.21
N GLY A 128 -12.22 -12.74 14.64
CA GLY A 128 -11.59 -13.01 15.92
C GLY A 128 -12.52 -12.75 17.10
N HIS A 129 -13.27 -11.64 17.08
CA HIS A 129 -14.23 -11.31 18.13
C HIS A 129 -15.50 -12.16 18.08
N SER A 130 -15.91 -12.63 16.91
CA SER A 130 -17.09 -13.51 16.76
C SER A 130 -16.77 -14.98 16.97
N GLY A 131 -15.54 -15.37 17.30
CA GLY A 131 -15.11 -16.76 17.46
C GLY A 131 -15.13 -17.58 16.17
N ARG A 132 -15.24 -16.93 15.01
CA ARG A 132 -15.26 -17.60 13.70
C ARG A 132 -13.84 -17.95 13.25
N PRO A 133 -13.69 -19.02 12.42
CA PRO A 133 -12.39 -19.33 11.82
C PRO A 133 -11.84 -18.13 11.03
N LEU A 134 -10.52 -17.89 11.08
CA LEU A 134 -9.85 -16.84 10.33
C LEU A 134 -9.80 -17.20 8.83
N GLN A 135 -10.89 -16.95 8.13
CA GLN A 135 -11.07 -17.18 6.70
C GLN A 135 -11.36 -15.85 5.99
N LEU A 136 -11.27 -15.86 4.67
CA LEU A 136 -11.66 -14.70 3.86
C LEU A 136 -13.05 -14.97 3.25
N PRO A 137 -14.14 -14.40 3.80
CA PRO A 137 -15.48 -14.58 3.27
C PRO A 137 -15.64 -13.89 1.91
N ALA A 138 -16.69 -14.26 1.16
CA ALA A 138 -16.94 -13.74 -0.19
C ALA A 138 -17.04 -12.20 -0.22
N ALA A 139 -17.69 -11.58 0.77
CA ALA A 139 -17.78 -10.13 0.89
C ALA A 139 -16.39 -9.47 1.04
N ALA A 140 -15.51 -10.06 1.85
CA ALA A 140 -14.15 -9.54 2.01
C ALA A 140 -13.30 -9.77 0.74
N TRP A 141 -13.48 -10.89 0.03
CA TRP A 141 -12.87 -11.10 -1.28
C TRP A 141 -13.32 -10.06 -2.29
N PHE A 142 -14.63 -9.80 -2.38
CA PHE A 142 -15.20 -8.79 -3.26
C PHE A 142 -14.60 -7.41 -2.94
N ALA A 143 -14.65 -6.98 -1.67
CA ALA A 143 -14.10 -5.70 -1.25
C ALA A 143 -12.61 -5.59 -1.57
N PHE A 144 -11.83 -6.65 -1.33
CA PHE A 144 -10.40 -6.66 -1.63
C PHE A 144 -10.11 -6.51 -3.12
N VAL A 145 -10.76 -7.32 -3.98
CA VAL A 145 -10.56 -7.26 -5.43
C VAL A 145 -11.00 -5.90 -5.98
N ALA A 146 -12.13 -5.37 -5.52
CA ALA A 146 -12.60 -4.05 -5.91
C ALA A 146 -11.60 -2.95 -5.54
N ILE A 147 -11.01 -2.98 -4.32
CA ILE A 147 -9.97 -2.03 -3.91
C ILE A 147 -8.72 -2.15 -4.77
N GLN A 148 -8.26 -3.37 -5.12
CA GLN A 148 -7.13 -3.55 -6.04
C GLN A 148 -7.42 -2.90 -7.39
N THR A 149 -8.60 -3.15 -7.94
CA THR A 149 -9.04 -2.56 -9.22
C THR A 149 -9.05 -1.03 -9.14
N VAL A 150 -9.66 -0.48 -8.10
CA VAL A 150 -9.71 0.98 -7.87
C VAL A 150 -8.32 1.58 -7.73
N ALA A 151 -7.41 0.94 -7.00
CA ALA A 151 -6.03 1.41 -6.84
C ALA A 151 -5.31 1.48 -8.18
N VAL A 152 -5.41 0.42 -9.00
CA VAL A 152 -4.83 0.40 -10.35
C VAL A 152 -5.46 1.48 -11.23
N MET A 153 -6.79 1.60 -11.24
CA MET A 153 -7.49 2.63 -12.02
C MET A 153 -7.04 4.04 -11.62
N ARG A 154 -6.84 4.33 -10.35
CA ARG A 154 -6.38 5.64 -9.87
C ARG A 154 -4.94 5.95 -10.23
N VAL A 155 -4.07 4.94 -10.24
CA VAL A 155 -2.68 5.10 -10.70
C VAL A 155 -2.65 5.35 -12.21
N VAL A 156 -3.41 4.55 -12.98
CA VAL A 156 -3.48 4.68 -14.44
C VAL A 156 -4.16 5.98 -14.89
N ALA A 157 -5.14 6.46 -14.13
CA ALA A 157 -5.86 7.70 -14.43
C ALA A 157 -4.93 8.93 -14.60
N GLU A 158 -3.81 8.97 -13.88
CA GLU A 158 -2.86 10.08 -13.99
C GLU A 158 -2.08 10.07 -15.33
N LEU A 159 -2.06 8.92 -16.01
CA LEU A 159 -1.39 8.74 -17.31
C LEU A 159 -2.38 8.68 -18.47
N ALA A 160 -3.69 8.64 -18.18
CA ALA A 160 -4.72 8.45 -19.19
C ALA A 160 -5.03 9.77 -19.95
N PRO A 161 -5.43 9.69 -21.22
CA PRO A 161 -5.83 10.87 -22.00
C PRO A 161 -7.05 11.60 -21.41
N ASP A 162 -7.96 10.86 -20.77
CA ASP A 162 -9.13 11.41 -20.03
C ASP A 162 -9.06 10.99 -18.55
N PRO A 163 -8.31 11.71 -17.73
CA PRO A 163 -8.19 11.40 -16.31
C PRO A 163 -9.52 11.46 -15.55
N MET A 164 -10.44 12.35 -15.98
CA MET A 164 -11.71 12.58 -15.27
C MET A 164 -12.64 11.36 -15.34
N ALA A 165 -12.78 10.75 -16.51
CA ALA A 165 -13.58 9.53 -16.67
C ALA A 165 -13.04 8.38 -15.81
N TRP A 166 -11.73 8.17 -15.79
CA TRP A 166 -11.08 7.16 -14.95
C TRP A 166 -11.25 7.44 -13.46
N GLN A 167 -11.15 8.71 -13.06
CA GLN A 167 -11.34 9.12 -11.66
C GLN A 167 -12.79 8.90 -11.21
N ALA A 168 -13.77 9.25 -12.05
CA ALA A 168 -15.19 9.03 -11.75
C ALA A 168 -15.51 7.53 -11.64
N ALA A 169 -15.00 6.70 -12.58
CA ALA A 169 -15.17 5.26 -12.53
C ALA A 169 -14.52 4.65 -11.28
N ALA A 170 -13.31 5.10 -10.92
CA ALA A 170 -12.64 4.66 -9.70
C ALA A 170 -13.39 5.08 -8.42
N ALA A 171 -13.98 6.28 -8.39
CA ALA A 171 -14.80 6.72 -7.26
C ALA A 171 -16.06 5.87 -7.10
N ALA A 172 -16.74 5.55 -8.21
CA ALA A 172 -17.88 4.63 -8.20
C ALA A 172 -17.45 3.23 -7.72
N GLY A 173 -16.32 2.72 -8.22
CA GLY A 173 -15.76 1.43 -7.80
C GLY A 173 -15.41 1.39 -6.30
N TRP A 174 -14.91 2.50 -5.75
CA TRP A 174 -14.66 2.62 -4.31
C TRP A 174 -15.93 2.50 -3.49
N LEU A 175 -17.00 3.20 -3.88
CA LEU A 175 -18.30 3.09 -3.20
C LEU A 175 -18.84 1.66 -3.28
N LEU A 176 -18.77 1.02 -4.44
CA LEU A 176 -19.21 -0.36 -4.64
C LEU A 176 -18.41 -1.36 -3.79
N ALA A 177 -17.13 -1.12 -3.55
CA ALA A 177 -16.28 -2.01 -2.76
C ALA A 177 -16.76 -2.23 -1.32
N PHE A 178 -17.52 -1.28 -0.77
CA PHE A 178 -17.98 -1.29 0.63
C PHE A 178 -19.50 -1.47 0.77
N LEU A 179 -20.20 -1.84 -0.30
CA LEU A 179 -21.65 -2.09 -0.24
C LEU A 179 -22.05 -3.43 0.44
N PRO A 180 -21.28 -4.54 0.33
CA PRO A 180 -21.70 -5.83 0.92
C PRO A 180 -21.55 -5.92 2.43
#